data_1fa36a6ed5a05650c8cc536aa9255c93
#
_entry.id   1fa36a6ed5a05650c8cc536aa9255c93
#
_cell.length_a   1.000
_cell.length_b   1.000
_cell.length_c   1.000
_cell.angle_alpha   90.00
_cell.angle_beta   90.00
_cell.angle_gamma   90.00
#
_symmetry.space_group_name_H-M   'P 1'
#
loop_
_entity.id
_entity.type
_entity.pdbx_description
1 polymer ?
#
loop_
_entity_poly.entity_id
_entity_poly.type
_entity_poly.pdbx_seq_one_letter_code
_entity_poly.pdbx_strand_id
1 'polypeptide(L)'
;KFNQHTKKMFKCTLCSDRVNEGLEPACIKSCPTGCLHFGTKDDMKELAEARARQLREHSNFEHAGVYDPAGVGGTGVIYVLHDVTNPEAYGGLPSNPRIPWVVKFWKGPLKWIGNLAMIGGVIGVTLHYLRFGAKQVESEKNRGGRP
;
A
#
# COMPACT_ATOMS: atom_id res chain seq x y z
N LYS A 1 -13.22 -9.53 -5.78
CA LYS A 1 -14.11 -10.64 -6.16
C LYS A 1 -13.27 -11.77 -6.76
N PHE A 2 -13.41 -13.00 -6.29
CA PHE A 2 -12.70 -14.17 -6.81
C PHE A 2 -13.51 -14.80 -7.94
N ASN A 3 -12.90 -15.03 -9.09
CA ASN A 3 -13.51 -15.74 -10.21
C ASN A 3 -13.09 -17.21 -10.14
N GLN A 4 -14.05 -18.10 -9.86
CA GLN A 4 -13.78 -19.53 -9.69
C GLN A 4 -13.33 -20.22 -10.99
N HIS A 5 -13.76 -19.75 -12.16
CA HIS A 5 -13.38 -20.35 -13.45
C HIS A 5 -11.93 -20.02 -13.83
N THR A 6 -11.52 -18.75 -13.68
CA THR A 6 -10.17 -18.30 -14.02
C THR A 6 -9.20 -18.43 -12.84
N LYS A 7 -9.70 -18.76 -11.64
CA LYS A 7 -8.94 -18.79 -10.36
C LYS A 7 -8.16 -17.49 -10.08
N LYS A 8 -8.67 -16.37 -10.58
CA LYS A 8 -8.07 -15.05 -10.40
C LYS A 8 -8.91 -14.19 -9.46
N MET A 9 -8.21 -13.39 -8.66
CA MET A 9 -8.83 -12.39 -7.82
C MET A 9 -8.87 -11.05 -8.56
N PHE A 10 -10.04 -10.46 -8.63
CA PHE A 10 -10.26 -9.13 -9.19
C PHE A 10 -10.55 -8.14 -8.07
N LYS A 11 -9.89 -7.02 -8.11
CA LYS A 11 -10.12 -5.89 -7.21
C LYS A 11 -10.25 -4.59 -8.02
N CYS A 12 -10.67 -3.53 -7.38
CA CYS A 12 -10.74 -2.21 -7.96
C CYS A 12 -9.34 -1.79 -8.45
N THR A 13 -9.25 -1.29 -9.70
CA THR A 13 -8.04 -0.75 -10.32
C THR A 13 -7.92 0.76 -10.11
N LEU A 14 -8.85 1.37 -9.36
CA LEU A 14 -9.03 2.82 -9.21
C LEU A 14 -9.20 3.55 -10.55
N CYS A 15 -9.63 2.82 -11.58
CA CYS A 15 -9.77 3.35 -12.95
C CYS A 15 -8.51 4.09 -13.43
N SER A 16 -7.33 3.53 -13.19
CA SER A 16 -6.05 4.17 -13.48
C SER A 16 -5.90 4.60 -14.95
N ASP A 17 -6.47 3.83 -15.87
CA ASP A 17 -6.58 4.14 -17.29
C ASP A 17 -7.34 5.47 -17.53
N ARG A 18 -8.53 5.59 -16.95
CA ARG A 18 -9.36 6.79 -17.08
C ARG A 18 -8.74 8.00 -16.40
N VAL A 19 -8.22 7.81 -15.18
CA VAL A 19 -7.60 8.88 -14.39
C VAL A 19 -6.35 9.44 -15.08
N ASN A 20 -5.55 8.60 -15.73
CA ASN A 20 -4.38 9.03 -16.48
C ASN A 20 -4.76 9.86 -17.73
N GLU A 21 -5.97 9.69 -18.24
CA GLU A 21 -6.52 10.50 -19.33
C GLU A 21 -7.30 11.73 -18.83
N GLY A 22 -7.24 12.05 -17.53
CA GLY A 22 -7.96 13.18 -16.93
C GLY A 22 -9.46 12.96 -16.77
N LEU A 23 -9.93 11.72 -16.90
CA LEU A 23 -11.33 11.37 -16.77
C LEU A 23 -11.65 10.90 -15.35
N GLU A 24 -12.84 11.23 -14.88
CA GLU A 24 -13.31 10.73 -13.58
C GLU A 24 -13.45 9.20 -13.56
N PRO A 25 -13.20 8.54 -12.39
CA PRO A 25 -13.52 7.14 -12.19
C PRO A 25 -14.98 6.79 -12.54
N ALA A 26 -15.17 5.61 -13.11
CA ALA A 26 -16.50 5.21 -13.61
C ALA A 26 -17.58 5.18 -12.52
N CYS A 27 -17.23 4.77 -11.28
CA CYS A 27 -18.16 4.75 -10.16
C CYS A 27 -18.62 6.16 -9.74
N ILE A 28 -17.73 7.16 -9.83
CA ILE A 28 -18.04 8.57 -9.53
C ILE A 28 -19.03 9.09 -10.59
N LYS A 29 -18.63 8.96 -11.86
CA LYS A 29 -19.47 9.39 -12.99
C LYS A 29 -20.87 8.75 -12.98
N SER A 30 -20.99 7.51 -12.49
CA SER A 30 -22.25 6.77 -12.49
C SER A 30 -23.05 6.93 -11.19
N CYS A 31 -22.58 7.72 -10.23
CA CYS A 31 -23.26 7.92 -8.95
C CYS A 31 -24.40 8.93 -9.09
N PRO A 32 -25.69 8.51 -9.07
CA PRO A 32 -26.81 9.43 -9.30
C PRO A 32 -27.03 10.39 -8.12
N THR A 33 -26.58 10.02 -6.94
CA THR A 33 -26.73 10.82 -5.70
C THR A 33 -25.55 11.77 -5.46
N GLY A 34 -24.46 11.65 -6.24
CA GLY A 34 -23.26 12.45 -6.05
C GLY A 34 -22.55 12.21 -4.69
N CYS A 35 -22.78 11.05 -4.06
CA CYS A 35 -22.19 10.75 -2.75
C CYS A 35 -20.74 10.22 -2.84
N LEU A 36 -20.26 9.92 -4.05
CA LEU A 36 -18.90 9.49 -4.29
C LEU A 36 -18.09 10.65 -4.86
N HIS A 37 -16.95 10.93 -4.25
CA HIS A 37 -16.03 11.98 -4.66
C HIS A 37 -14.64 11.39 -4.94
N PHE A 38 -13.86 12.08 -5.78
CA PHE A 38 -12.52 11.68 -6.15
C PHE A 38 -11.60 12.91 -6.17
N GLY A 39 -10.43 12.78 -5.60
CA GLY A 39 -9.43 13.85 -5.55
C GLY A 39 -8.19 13.42 -4.78
N THR A 40 -7.35 14.39 -4.43
CA THR A 40 -6.21 14.12 -3.57
C THR A 40 -6.67 13.69 -2.17
N LYS A 41 -5.82 12.98 -1.46
CA LYS A 41 -6.19 12.48 -0.11
C LYS A 41 -6.51 13.64 0.85
N ASP A 42 -5.78 14.72 0.75
CA ASP A 42 -5.92 15.87 1.63
C ASP A 42 -7.24 16.62 1.34
N ASP A 43 -7.56 16.88 0.08
CA ASP A 43 -8.83 17.49 -0.32
C ASP A 43 -10.03 16.62 0.10
N MET A 44 -9.90 15.31 -0.07
CA MET A 44 -10.98 14.38 0.30
C MET A 44 -11.15 14.27 1.82
N LYS A 45 -10.10 14.43 2.61
CA LYS A 45 -10.19 14.52 4.07
C LYS A 45 -10.92 15.80 4.50
N GLU A 46 -10.53 16.92 3.94
CA GLU A 46 -11.18 18.21 4.23
C GLU A 46 -12.67 18.16 3.90
N LEU A 47 -13.02 17.65 2.72
CA LEU A 47 -14.40 17.48 2.30
C LEU A 47 -15.18 16.54 3.25
N ALA A 48 -14.57 15.42 3.66
CA ALA A 48 -15.18 14.47 4.56
C ALA A 48 -15.42 15.07 5.95
N GLU A 49 -14.47 15.83 6.47
CA GLU A 49 -14.61 16.53 7.76
C GLU A 49 -15.68 17.62 7.70
N ALA A 50 -15.73 18.40 6.62
CA ALA A 50 -16.79 19.39 6.39
C ALA A 50 -18.17 18.72 6.37
N ARG A 51 -18.30 17.58 5.69
CA ARG A 51 -19.54 16.82 5.65
C ARG A 51 -19.93 16.24 6.99
N ALA A 52 -18.96 15.71 7.75
CA ALA A 52 -19.21 15.20 9.10
C ALA A 52 -19.68 16.30 10.06
N ARG A 53 -19.08 17.51 9.98
CA ARG A 53 -19.56 18.69 10.73
C ARG A 53 -20.99 19.05 10.36
N GLN A 54 -21.31 19.11 9.08
CA GLN A 54 -22.64 19.42 8.59
C GLN A 54 -23.71 18.42 9.10
N LEU A 55 -23.37 17.13 9.15
CA LEU A 55 -24.27 16.09 9.68
C LEU A 55 -24.52 16.27 11.18
N ARG A 56 -23.53 16.66 11.97
CA ARG A 56 -23.69 16.94 13.40
C ARG A 56 -24.56 18.18 13.66
N GLU A 57 -24.36 19.21 12.87
CA GLU A 57 -25.03 20.51 13.10
C GLU A 57 -26.47 20.55 12.59
N HIS A 58 -26.77 19.88 11.46
CA HIS A 58 -28.04 20.04 10.78
C HIS A 58 -28.92 18.78 10.74
N SER A 59 -28.40 17.63 11.14
CA SER A 59 -29.10 16.35 10.93
C SER A 59 -29.20 15.46 12.17
N ASN A 60 -28.94 16.00 13.38
CA ASN A 60 -29.00 15.28 14.67
C ASN A 60 -28.14 14.00 14.75
N PHE A 61 -27.09 13.88 13.92
CA PHE A 61 -26.14 12.79 14.02
C PHE A 61 -24.94 13.21 14.87
N GLU A 62 -25.11 13.26 16.18
CA GLU A 62 -24.07 13.72 17.13
C GLU A 62 -22.73 12.97 16.98
N HIS A 63 -22.78 11.70 16.63
CA HIS A 63 -21.60 10.84 16.46
C HIS A 63 -21.12 10.73 15.01
N ALA A 64 -21.59 11.62 14.11
CA ALA A 64 -21.11 11.62 12.74
C ALA A 64 -19.62 11.95 12.68
N GLY A 65 -18.88 11.18 11.91
CA GLY A 65 -17.43 11.34 11.84
C GLY A 65 -16.81 10.71 10.60
N VAL A 66 -15.51 10.95 10.45
CA VAL A 66 -14.71 10.42 9.34
C VAL A 66 -14.03 9.12 9.77
N TYR A 67 -14.21 8.09 8.99
CA TYR A 67 -13.54 6.82 9.16
C TYR A 67 -12.33 6.74 8.20
N ASP A 68 -11.14 6.97 8.75
CA ASP A 68 -9.82 6.78 8.08
C ASP A 68 -8.85 6.23 9.13
N PRO A 69 -8.85 4.92 9.41
CA PRO A 69 -8.17 4.36 10.56
C PRO A 69 -6.65 4.49 10.48
N ALA A 70 -6.07 5.25 11.40
CA ALA A 70 -4.64 5.52 11.49
C ALA A 70 -3.79 4.28 11.77
N GLY A 71 -4.36 3.24 12.41
CA GLY A 71 -3.63 2.01 12.78
C GLY A 71 -3.10 1.21 11.59
N VAL A 72 -3.65 1.43 10.40
CA VAL A 72 -3.19 0.86 9.12
C VAL A 72 -2.50 1.88 8.22
N GLY A 73 -2.29 3.11 8.71
CA GLY A 73 -1.71 4.21 7.92
C GLY A 73 -2.74 4.97 7.07
N GLY A 74 -4.01 4.87 7.42
CA GLY A 74 -5.13 5.39 6.65
C GLY A 74 -5.53 4.47 5.50
N THR A 75 -6.62 4.81 4.85
CA THR A 75 -7.21 4.05 3.75
C THR A 75 -7.25 4.86 2.45
N GLY A 76 -7.28 4.16 1.30
CA GLY A 76 -7.46 4.79 -0.01
C GLY A 76 -8.92 5.22 -0.28
N VAL A 77 -9.84 4.82 0.59
CA VAL A 77 -11.25 5.23 0.57
C VAL A 77 -11.61 5.75 1.96
N ILE A 78 -12.10 6.97 2.02
CA ILE A 78 -12.51 7.64 3.26
C ILE A 78 -14.03 7.58 3.33
N TYR A 79 -14.57 7.20 4.48
CA TYR A 79 -16.01 7.13 4.69
C TYR A 79 -16.45 8.20 5.70
N VAL A 80 -17.56 8.87 5.40
CA VAL A 80 -18.28 9.68 6.38
C VAL A 80 -19.42 8.83 6.93
N LEU A 81 -19.34 8.51 8.21
CA LEU A 81 -20.33 7.68 8.91
C LEU A 81 -21.25 8.56 9.75
N HIS A 82 -22.51 8.17 9.86
CA HIS A 82 -23.45 8.81 10.78
C HIS A 82 -23.13 8.54 12.24
N ASP A 83 -22.52 7.37 12.51
CA ASP A 83 -22.00 7.00 13.82
C ASP A 83 -20.60 6.37 13.65
N VAL A 84 -19.56 7.12 13.96
CA VAL A 84 -18.17 6.67 13.91
C VAL A 84 -17.79 5.81 15.13
N THR A 85 -18.60 5.81 16.19
CA THR A 85 -18.35 5.02 17.40
C THR A 85 -18.68 3.55 17.19
N ASN A 86 -19.55 3.23 16.21
CA ASN A 86 -19.93 1.87 15.86
C ASN A 86 -19.74 1.59 14.35
N PRO A 87 -18.49 1.57 13.86
CA PRO A 87 -18.21 1.36 12.44
C PRO A 87 -18.61 -0.04 11.94
N GLU A 88 -18.70 -1.02 12.83
CA GLU A 88 -19.07 -2.41 12.50
C GLU A 88 -20.47 -2.52 11.91
N ALA A 89 -21.37 -1.60 12.28
CA ALA A 89 -22.74 -1.53 11.71
C ALA A 89 -22.73 -1.20 10.21
N TYR A 90 -21.63 -0.63 9.67
CA TYR A 90 -21.50 -0.24 8.27
C TYR A 90 -20.76 -1.31 7.45
N GLY A 91 -21.36 -2.49 7.32
CA GLY A 91 -20.79 -3.57 6.53
C GLY A 91 -19.61 -4.29 7.16
N GLY A 92 -19.47 -4.21 8.49
CA GLY A 92 -18.40 -4.87 9.23
C GLY A 92 -17.06 -4.13 9.15
N LEU A 93 -17.08 -2.81 9.07
CA LEU A 93 -15.84 -2.02 9.16
C LEU A 93 -15.19 -2.23 10.54
N PRO A 94 -13.90 -2.64 10.60
CA PRO A 94 -13.25 -2.90 11.87
C PRO A 94 -13.06 -1.60 12.68
N SER A 95 -13.40 -1.62 13.96
CA SER A 95 -13.32 -0.44 14.85
C SER A 95 -11.89 0.07 15.05
N ASN A 96 -10.89 -0.82 15.07
CA ASN A 96 -9.49 -0.42 15.29
C ASN A 96 -8.50 -1.34 14.53
N PRO A 97 -8.49 -1.31 13.19
CA PRO A 97 -7.57 -2.12 12.42
C PRO A 97 -6.13 -1.66 12.67
N ARG A 98 -5.23 -2.62 12.92
CA ARG A 98 -3.81 -2.34 13.17
C ARG A 98 -2.93 -3.29 12.36
N ILE A 99 -1.85 -2.74 11.83
CA ILE A 99 -0.80 -3.56 11.23
C ILE A 99 -0.02 -4.23 12.37
N PRO A 100 0.08 -5.58 12.41
CA PRO A 100 0.88 -6.28 13.40
C PRO A 100 2.32 -5.78 13.44
N TRP A 101 2.90 -5.68 14.64
CA TRP A 101 4.26 -5.19 14.83
C TRP A 101 5.30 -6.03 14.06
N VAL A 102 5.05 -7.33 13.91
CA VAL A 102 5.90 -8.26 13.13
C VAL A 102 6.04 -7.78 11.68
N VAL A 103 4.94 -7.32 11.06
CA VAL A 103 4.96 -6.80 9.69
C VAL A 103 5.75 -5.49 9.60
N LYS A 104 5.61 -4.62 10.61
CA LYS A 104 6.39 -3.38 10.70
C LYS A 104 7.89 -3.67 10.85
N PHE A 105 8.23 -4.63 11.70
CA PHE A 105 9.61 -5.06 11.91
C PHE A 105 10.21 -5.68 10.63
N TRP A 106 9.47 -6.57 9.96
CA TRP A 106 9.89 -7.18 8.70
C TRP A 106 10.12 -6.14 7.60
N LYS A 107 9.17 -5.22 7.40
CA LYS A 107 9.25 -4.20 6.35
C LYS A 107 10.23 -3.05 6.65
N GLY A 108 10.54 -2.81 7.90
CA GLY A 108 11.45 -1.75 8.33
C GLY A 108 12.87 -2.26 8.57
N PRO A 109 13.25 -2.53 9.83
CA PRO A 109 14.64 -2.78 10.19
C PRO A 109 15.21 -4.04 9.53
N LEU A 110 14.44 -5.12 9.42
CA LEU A 110 14.94 -6.36 8.84
C LEU A 110 15.25 -6.23 7.34
N LYS A 111 14.45 -5.47 6.61
CA LYS A 111 14.72 -5.15 5.20
C LYS A 111 16.04 -4.38 5.04
N TRP A 112 16.31 -3.43 5.93
CA TRP A 112 17.56 -2.66 5.93
C TRP A 112 18.76 -3.56 6.20
N ILE A 113 18.69 -4.42 7.21
CA ILE A 113 19.74 -5.39 7.54
C ILE A 113 19.99 -6.34 6.34
N GLY A 114 18.94 -6.84 5.72
CA GLY A 114 19.06 -7.68 4.53
C GLY A 114 19.75 -6.99 3.36
N ASN A 115 19.41 -5.73 3.09
CA ASN A 115 20.05 -4.94 2.05
C ASN A 115 21.55 -4.70 2.34
N LEU A 116 21.91 -4.39 3.59
CA LEU A 116 23.29 -4.22 4.00
C LEU A 116 24.08 -5.53 3.88
N ALA A 117 23.50 -6.64 4.29
CA ALA A 117 24.12 -7.96 4.15
C ALA A 117 24.36 -8.32 2.68
N MET A 118 23.41 -8.01 1.80
CA MET A 118 23.54 -8.25 0.36
C MET A 118 24.67 -7.40 -0.24
N ILE A 119 24.71 -6.10 0.09
CA ILE A 119 25.79 -5.20 -0.36
C ILE A 119 27.15 -5.70 0.16
N GLY A 120 27.23 -6.05 1.44
CA GLY A 120 28.47 -6.62 2.03
C GLY A 120 28.90 -7.92 1.36
N GLY A 121 27.95 -8.78 1.02
CA GLY A 121 28.21 -10.02 0.27
C GLY A 121 28.79 -9.75 -1.11
N VAL A 122 28.20 -8.83 -1.88
CA VAL A 122 28.70 -8.43 -3.20
C VAL A 122 30.12 -7.87 -3.12
N ILE A 123 30.36 -6.97 -2.17
CA ILE A 123 31.71 -6.39 -1.93
C ILE A 123 32.69 -7.51 -1.56
N GLY A 124 32.31 -8.40 -0.65
CA GLY A 124 33.16 -9.51 -0.20
C GLY A 124 33.53 -10.46 -1.35
N VAL A 125 32.57 -10.86 -2.18
CA VAL A 125 32.83 -11.69 -3.35
C VAL A 125 33.73 -10.97 -4.36
N THR A 126 33.49 -9.68 -4.61
CA THR A 126 34.32 -8.89 -5.52
C THR A 126 35.76 -8.78 -5.02
N LEU A 127 35.94 -8.46 -3.76
CA LEU A 127 37.29 -8.38 -3.14
C LEU A 127 37.98 -9.75 -3.15
N HIS A 128 37.27 -10.82 -2.84
CA HIS A 128 37.80 -12.18 -2.91
C HIS A 128 38.24 -12.52 -4.34
N TYR A 129 37.44 -12.21 -5.33
CA TYR A 129 37.79 -12.46 -6.74
C TYR A 129 38.98 -11.65 -7.18
N LEU A 130 39.07 -10.35 -6.83
CA LEU A 130 40.20 -9.50 -7.16
C LEU A 130 41.49 -9.97 -6.48
N ARG A 131 41.43 -10.50 -5.27
CA ARG A 131 42.59 -10.94 -4.50
C ARG A 131 43.08 -12.34 -4.86
N PHE A 132 42.16 -13.26 -5.16
CA PHE A 132 42.48 -14.67 -5.36
C PHE A 132 42.11 -15.19 -6.74
N GLY A 133 41.10 -14.65 -7.40
CA GLY A 133 40.55 -15.15 -8.66
C GLY A 133 41.55 -15.07 -9.82
N ALA A 134 42.27 -13.99 -9.96
CA ALA A 134 43.22 -13.81 -11.05
C ALA A 134 44.38 -14.82 -10.99
N LYS A 135 44.85 -15.16 -9.78
CA LYS A 135 45.95 -16.13 -9.58
C LYS A 135 45.55 -17.58 -9.90
N GLN A 136 44.31 -17.96 -9.69
CA GLN A 136 43.81 -19.32 -10.02
C GLN A 136 43.69 -19.53 -11.53
N VAL A 137 43.20 -18.54 -12.24
CA VAL A 137 43.06 -18.60 -13.72
C VAL A 137 44.45 -18.71 -14.40
N GLU A 138 45.45 -17.99 -13.90
CA GLU A 138 46.83 -18.12 -14.39
C GLU A 138 47.44 -19.49 -14.09
N SER A 139 47.18 -20.06 -12.92
CA SER A 139 47.71 -21.38 -12.54
C SER A 139 47.05 -22.52 -13.35
N GLU A 140 45.78 -22.44 -13.71
CA GLU A 140 45.11 -23.39 -14.59
C GLU A 140 45.59 -23.28 -16.05
N LYS A 141 45.79 -22.07 -16.55
CA LYS A 141 46.35 -21.83 -17.88
C LYS A 141 47.77 -22.41 -18.01
N ASN A 142 48.57 -22.33 -16.98
CA ASN A 142 49.92 -22.93 -16.94
C ASN A 142 49.92 -24.45 -16.77
N ARG A 143 48.86 -25.04 -16.18
CA ARG A 143 48.70 -26.51 -16.09
C ARG A 143 48.15 -27.16 -17.35
N GLY A 144 47.30 -26.44 -18.08
CA GLY A 144 46.68 -26.92 -19.34
C GLY A 144 47.60 -26.85 -20.57
N GLY A 145 48.80 -26.27 -20.44
CA GLY A 145 49.75 -26.09 -21.52
C GLY A 145 50.96 -27.04 -21.55
N ARG A 146 50.84 -28.24 -20.89
CA ARG A 146 51.86 -29.30 -21.11
C ARG A 146 51.31 -30.38 -21.99
N PRO A 147 51.99 -30.67 -23.15
CA PRO A 147 51.65 -31.78 -24.03
C PRO A 147 51.90 -33.12 -23.37
#